data_eac42ddc7d91d7fbe520efe8091378aa
#
_entry.id   eac42ddc7d91d7fbe520efe8091378aa
#
_cell.length_a   1.000
_cell.length_b   1.000
_cell.length_c   1.000
_cell.angle_alpha   90.00
_cell.angle_beta   90.00
_cell.angle_gamma   90.00
#
_symmetry.space_group_name_H-M   'P 1'
#
loop_
_entity.id
_entity.type
_entity.pdbx_description
1 polymer ?
#
loop_
_entity_poly.entity_id
_entity_poly.type
_entity_poly.pdbx_seq_one_letter_code
_entity_poly.pdbx_strand_id
1 'polypeptide(L)'
;MAERFLFLDTETTGLSVTGGDRVCEIAVVEADEKGRAIRAFHTYLNPECRMNHVAQSIHGLSTSFLLGAPRFAEIQDEFLAFVKGATIVAHNATFDQHFIEGELARAGGPSFFGSVKKIECSWRRARSLLPVGKRSLEALCERFEIGTVDRSLHGALIDSVLLGHVWASLTALEKGGVMPLPVQANLTPEIRLALRQPRTPKLVWEG
;
A
#
# COMPACT_ATOMS: atom_id res chain seq x y z
N MET A 1 -14.40 -15.49 -12.95
CA MET A 1 -13.02 -14.90 -12.91
C MET A 1 -12.45 -15.10 -11.52
N ALA A 2 -11.16 -15.41 -11.41
CA ALA A 2 -10.50 -15.51 -10.11
C ALA A 2 -10.61 -14.18 -9.35
N GLU A 3 -10.67 -14.22 -8.02
CA GLU A 3 -10.69 -13.03 -7.19
C GLU A 3 -9.34 -12.35 -7.24
N ARG A 4 -9.33 -11.04 -7.55
CA ARG A 4 -8.13 -10.22 -7.58
C ARG A 4 -7.92 -9.59 -6.21
N PHE A 5 -6.75 -9.83 -5.61
CA PHE A 5 -6.32 -9.18 -4.36
C PHE A 5 -5.29 -8.10 -4.68
N LEU A 6 -5.58 -6.90 -4.23
CA LEU A 6 -4.70 -5.74 -4.37
C LEU A 6 -4.31 -5.25 -2.98
N PHE A 7 -3.02 -5.13 -2.74
CA PHE A 7 -2.42 -4.68 -1.49
C PHE A 7 -2.09 -3.21 -1.62
N LEU A 8 -2.72 -2.40 -0.78
CA LEU A 8 -2.68 -0.95 -0.86
C LEU A 8 -2.06 -0.36 0.40
N ASP A 9 -1.20 0.64 0.19
CA ASP A 9 -0.64 1.47 1.23
C ASP A 9 -0.48 2.91 0.76
N THR A 10 -0.54 3.88 1.67
CA THR A 10 -0.39 5.31 1.38
C THR A 10 0.53 5.99 2.39
N GLU A 11 1.42 6.86 1.89
CA GLU A 11 2.07 7.85 2.73
C GLU A 11 1.33 9.18 2.64
N THR A 12 1.26 9.88 3.76
CA THR A 12 0.44 11.09 3.90
C THR A 12 1.21 12.24 4.55
N THR A 13 0.75 13.47 4.34
CA THR A 13 1.37 14.65 4.95
C THR A 13 1.13 14.77 6.46
N GLY A 14 0.22 13.96 7.00
CA GLY A 14 -0.14 13.89 8.41
C GLY A 14 -1.28 12.90 8.62
N LEU A 15 -2.03 13.01 9.71
CA LEU A 15 -2.99 12.00 10.14
C LEU A 15 -4.46 12.37 9.94
N SER A 16 -4.77 13.59 9.47
CA SER A 16 -6.13 14.14 9.48
C SER A 16 -6.57 14.65 8.12
N VAL A 17 -7.40 13.88 7.42
CA VAL A 17 -8.04 14.31 6.16
C VAL A 17 -8.85 15.60 6.36
N THR A 18 -9.62 15.70 7.44
CA THR A 18 -10.42 16.88 7.77
C THR A 18 -9.55 18.07 8.22
N GLY A 19 -8.34 17.79 8.72
CA GLY A 19 -7.32 18.81 9.05
C GLY A 19 -6.57 19.32 7.81
N GLY A 20 -6.84 18.78 6.63
CA GLY A 20 -6.21 19.19 5.39
C GLY A 20 -5.01 18.37 4.96
N ASP A 21 -4.70 17.28 5.68
CA ASP A 21 -3.64 16.36 5.26
C ASP A 21 -4.03 15.63 3.96
N ARG A 22 -3.02 15.28 3.17
CA ARG A 22 -3.14 14.77 1.81
C ARG A 22 -2.29 13.52 1.62
N VAL A 23 -2.63 12.72 0.61
CA VAL A 23 -1.78 11.62 0.15
C VAL A 23 -0.56 12.18 -0.58
N CYS A 24 0.63 11.68 -0.29
CA CYS A 24 1.89 12.07 -0.93
C CYS A 24 2.64 10.90 -1.59
N GLU A 25 2.26 9.67 -1.32
CA GLU A 25 2.65 8.47 -2.04
C GLU A 25 1.50 7.47 -2.01
N ILE A 26 1.25 6.78 -3.10
CA ILE A 26 0.28 5.70 -3.17
C ILE A 26 0.87 4.52 -3.91
N ALA A 27 0.70 3.34 -3.35
CA ALA A 27 1.06 2.09 -3.99
C ALA A 27 -0.06 1.06 -3.89
N VAL A 28 -0.27 0.34 -4.98
CA VAL A 28 -1.19 -0.78 -5.05
C VAL A 28 -0.50 -1.92 -5.77
N VAL A 29 -0.33 -3.05 -5.10
CA VAL A 29 0.33 -4.23 -5.65
C VAL A 29 -0.68 -5.36 -5.81
N GLU A 30 -0.86 -5.85 -7.02
CA GLU A 30 -1.57 -7.11 -7.24
C GLU A 30 -0.63 -8.28 -6.97
N ALA A 31 -1.05 -9.22 -6.16
CA ALA A 31 -0.26 -10.39 -5.87
C ALA A 31 -1.07 -11.68 -6.01
N ASP A 32 -0.35 -12.78 -6.26
CA ASP A 32 -0.93 -14.12 -6.29
C ASP A 32 -1.23 -14.65 -4.88
N GLU A 33 -1.77 -15.87 -4.80
CA GLU A 33 -2.13 -16.53 -3.54
C GLU A 33 -0.94 -16.77 -2.59
N LYS A 34 0.29 -16.71 -3.11
CA LYS A 34 1.54 -16.84 -2.35
C LYS A 34 2.12 -15.49 -1.92
N GLY A 35 1.44 -14.39 -2.23
CA GLY A 35 1.90 -13.03 -1.96
C GLY A 35 2.96 -12.52 -2.95
N ARG A 36 3.19 -13.21 -4.08
CA ARG A 36 4.13 -12.75 -5.09
C ARG A 36 3.48 -11.66 -5.92
N ALA A 37 4.15 -10.52 -6.03
CA ALA A 37 3.68 -9.41 -6.83
C ALA A 37 3.62 -9.79 -8.32
N ILE A 38 2.48 -9.49 -8.96
CA ILE A 38 2.22 -9.73 -10.38
C ILE A 38 2.32 -8.42 -11.15
N ARG A 39 1.71 -7.35 -10.62
CA ARG A 39 1.78 -6.00 -11.18
C ARG A 39 1.57 -4.95 -10.09
N ALA A 40 1.96 -3.73 -10.36
CA ALA A 40 1.83 -2.65 -9.40
C ALA A 40 1.41 -1.33 -10.08
N PHE A 41 0.70 -0.51 -9.31
CA PHE A 41 0.52 0.90 -9.54
C PHE A 41 1.23 1.63 -8.40
N HIS A 42 2.17 2.52 -8.71
CA HIS A 42 2.90 3.30 -7.72
C HIS A 42 3.18 4.70 -8.24
N THR A 43 2.95 5.70 -7.42
CA THR A 43 3.35 7.08 -7.74
C THR A 43 3.51 7.93 -6.49
N TYR A 44 4.45 8.89 -6.56
CA TYR A 44 4.48 10.03 -5.65
C TYR A 44 3.46 11.06 -6.10
N LEU A 45 2.95 11.85 -5.15
CA LEU A 45 1.94 12.86 -5.41
C LEU A 45 2.37 14.21 -4.85
N ASN A 46 2.10 15.27 -5.61
CA ASN A 46 2.15 16.62 -5.07
C ASN A 46 0.91 16.84 -4.19
N PRO A 47 1.08 16.92 -2.86
CA PRO A 47 -0.06 17.02 -1.95
C PRO A 47 -0.68 18.41 -1.90
N GLU A 48 -0.10 19.41 -2.59
CA GLU A 48 -0.54 20.82 -2.61
C GLU A 48 -0.70 21.44 -1.20
N CYS A 49 -0.06 20.88 -0.21
CA CYS A 49 -0.05 21.37 1.17
C CYS A 49 1.32 21.14 1.82
N ARG A 50 1.49 21.72 3.02
CA ARG A 50 2.74 21.59 3.77
C ARG A 50 2.87 20.19 4.37
N MET A 51 4.06 19.60 4.21
CA MET A 51 4.41 18.34 4.87
C MET A 51 4.59 18.53 6.38
N ASN A 52 3.96 17.68 7.18
CA ASN A 52 4.23 17.59 8.60
C ASN A 52 5.62 16.97 8.82
N HIS A 53 6.44 17.57 9.71
CA HIS A 53 7.80 17.10 9.96
C HIS A 53 7.86 15.68 10.56
N VAL A 54 6.86 15.28 11.35
CA VAL A 54 6.79 13.92 11.91
C VAL A 54 6.52 12.92 10.79
N ALA A 55 5.57 13.20 9.89
CA ALA A 55 5.30 12.37 8.72
C ALA A 55 6.56 12.24 7.85
N GLN A 56 7.21 13.37 7.56
CA GLN A 56 8.47 13.39 6.80
C GLN A 56 9.57 12.55 7.45
N SER A 57 9.67 12.54 8.77
CA SER A 57 10.68 11.72 9.48
C SER A 57 10.43 10.22 9.36
N ILE A 58 9.19 9.82 9.08
CA ILE A 58 8.78 8.41 8.92
C ILE A 58 9.08 7.92 7.49
N HIS A 59 8.60 8.63 6.46
CA HIS A 59 8.68 8.20 5.05
C HIS A 59 9.77 8.93 4.24
N GLY A 60 10.41 9.98 4.78
CA GLY A 60 11.52 10.69 4.15
C GLY A 60 11.15 11.62 2.99
N LEU A 61 9.89 11.72 2.59
CA LEU A 61 9.46 12.54 1.46
C LEU A 61 9.40 14.02 1.85
N SER A 62 10.15 14.86 1.13
CA SER A 62 10.12 16.30 1.37
C SER A 62 9.12 17.01 0.44
N THR A 63 8.60 18.16 0.88
CA THR A 63 7.75 19.00 0.03
C THR A 63 8.46 19.37 -1.28
N SER A 64 9.75 19.70 -1.24
CA SER A 64 10.52 20.05 -2.45
C SER A 64 10.65 18.89 -3.43
N PHE A 65 10.76 17.67 -2.95
CA PHE A 65 10.79 16.47 -3.80
C PHE A 65 9.45 16.26 -4.51
N LEU A 66 8.34 16.52 -3.82
CA LEU A 66 6.98 16.25 -4.31
C LEU A 66 6.43 17.36 -5.23
N LEU A 67 7.05 18.54 -5.31
CA LEU A 67 6.57 19.65 -6.15
C LEU A 67 6.45 19.28 -7.63
N GLY A 68 7.32 18.40 -8.15
CA GLY A 68 7.30 17.93 -9.54
C GLY A 68 6.44 16.70 -9.77
N ALA A 69 5.84 16.12 -8.73
CA ALA A 69 4.97 14.95 -8.85
C ALA A 69 3.56 15.35 -9.34
N PRO A 70 2.81 14.45 -9.97
CA PRO A 70 1.43 14.70 -10.35
C PRO A 70 0.55 14.92 -9.11
N ARG A 71 -0.54 15.67 -9.26
CA ARG A 71 -1.60 15.76 -8.26
C ARG A 71 -2.48 14.52 -8.32
N PHE A 72 -3.19 14.20 -7.25
CA PHE A 72 -4.10 13.06 -7.23
C PHE A 72 -5.14 13.11 -8.37
N ALA A 73 -5.70 14.30 -8.66
CA ALA A 73 -6.65 14.49 -9.74
C ALA A 73 -6.11 14.08 -11.13
N GLU A 74 -4.78 14.12 -11.33
CA GLU A 74 -4.14 13.78 -12.61
C GLU A 74 -3.92 12.28 -12.79
N ILE A 75 -4.01 11.50 -11.69
CA ILE A 75 -3.80 10.05 -11.72
C ILE A 75 -5.06 9.26 -11.36
N GLN A 76 -6.14 9.92 -10.95
CA GLN A 76 -7.32 9.28 -10.39
C GLN A 76 -7.95 8.25 -11.33
N ASP A 77 -8.07 8.55 -12.61
CA ASP A 77 -8.73 7.65 -13.58
C ASP A 77 -7.93 6.36 -13.76
N GLU A 78 -6.61 6.47 -13.83
CA GLU A 78 -5.71 5.34 -13.94
C GLU A 78 -5.70 4.51 -12.65
N PHE A 79 -5.66 5.16 -11.49
CA PHE A 79 -5.79 4.51 -10.20
C PHE A 79 -7.12 3.75 -10.09
N LEU A 80 -8.25 4.40 -10.42
CA LEU A 80 -9.56 3.77 -10.37
C LEU A 80 -9.69 2.61 -11.36
N ALA A 81 -9.12 2.73 -12.56
CA ALA A 81 -9.08 1.63 -13.54
C ALA A 81 -8.30 0.42 -12.99
N PHE A 82 -7.17 0.67 -12.30
CA PHE A 82 -6.34 -0.38 -11.71
C PHE A 82 -7.06 -1.14 -10.61
N VAL A 83 -7.75 -0.44 -9.70
CA VAL A 83 -8.44 -1.05 -8.53
C VAL A 83 -9.82 -1.61 -8.83
N LYS A 84 -10.37 -1.32 -10.02
CA LYS A 84 -11.75 -1.63 -10.38
C LYS A 84 -12.12 -3.10 -10.13
N GLY A 85 -13.16 -3.29 -9.32
CA GLY A 85 -13.75 -4.60 -9.04
C GLY A 85 -12.86 -5.57 -8.26
N ALA A 86 -11.71 -5.13 -7.74
CA ALA A 86 -10.82 -5.95 -6.95
C ALA A 86 -11.17 -5.93 -5.45
N THR A 87 -10.67 -6.91 -4.71
CA THR A 87 -10.60 -6.88 -3.26
C THR A 87 -9.35 -6.14 -2.83
N ILE A 88 -9.52 -5.02 -2.15
CA ILE A 88 -8.42 -4.22 -1.60
C ILE A 88 -8.08 -4.73 -0.21
N VAL A 89 -6.80 -4.91 0.07
CA VAL A 89 -6.26 -5.22 1.40
C VAL A 89 -5.34 -4.10 1.81
N ALA A 90 -5.61 -3.49 2.97
CA ALA A 90 -4.72 -2.50 3.57
C ALA A 90 -4.44 -2.84 5.05
N HIS A 91 -3.34 -2.28 5.59
CA HIS A 91 -3.01 -2.46 7.01
C HIS A 91 -3.57 -1.28 7.81
N ASN A 92 -4.57 -1.53 8.68
CA ASN A 92 -5.43 -0.47 9.26
C ASN A 92 -6.24 0.28 8.18
N ALA A 93 -6.88 -0.48 7.31
CA ALA A 93 -7.53 -0.05 6.06
C ALA A 93 -8.43 1.19 6.15
N THR A 94 -8.98 1.49 7.32
CA THR A 94 -9.80 2.69 7.54
C THR A 94 -9.02 3.97 7.29
N PHE A 95 -7.72 3.98 7.59
CA PHE A 95 -6.84 5.13 7.39
C PHE A 95 -6.70 5.43 5.89
N ASP A 96 -6.18 4.48 5.12
CA ASP A 96 -5.96 4.64 3.68
C ASP A 96 -7.24 4.97 2.94
N GLN A 97 -8.32 4.26 3.30
CA GLN A 97 -9.63 4.47 2.73
C GLN A 97 -10.13 5.91 2.92
N HIS A 98 -10.02 6.49 4.12
CA HIS A 98 -10.44 7.87 4.37
C HIS A 98 -9.61 8.87 3.57
N PHE A 99 -8.30 8.64 3.43
CA PHE A 99 -7.45 9.51 2.63
C PHE A 99 -7.80 9.44 1.15
N ILE A 100 -7.96 8.24 0.59
CA ILE A 100 -8.33 8.06 -0.82
C ILE A 100 -9.72 8.64 -1.11
N GLU A 101 -10.73 8.41 -0.26
CA GLU A 101 -12.05 9.04 -0.40
C GLU A 101 -11.94 10.57 -0.34
N GLY A 102 -11.10 11.11 0.53
CA GLY A 102 -10.84 12.55 0.61
C GLY A 102 -10.22 13.10 -0.65
N GLU A 103 -9.26 12.40 -1.26
CA GLU A 103 -8.63 12.79 -2.52
C GLU A 103 -9.63 12.72 -3.69
N LEU A 104 -10.38 11.63 -3.80
CA LEU A 104 -11.41 11.47 -4.83
C LEU A 104 -12.50 12.53 -4.73
N ALA A 105 -12.99 12.84 -3.53
CA ALA A 105 -13.96 13.88 -3.31
C ALA A 105 -13.45 15.27 -3.74
N ARG A 106 -12.18 15.60 -3.45
CA ARG A 106 -11.54 16.86 -3.89
C ARG A 106 -11.38 16.92 -5.41
N ALA A 107 -11.08 15.80 -6.05
CA ALA A 107 -10.91 15.67 -7.48
C ALA A 107 -12.24 15.60 -8.24
N GLY A 108 -13.39 15.54 -7.55
CA GLY A 108 -14.71 15.36 -8.17
C GLY A 108 -14.94 13.96 -8.73
N GLY A 109 -14.16 12.98 -8.28
CA GLY A 109 -14.25 11.59 -8.70
C GLY A 109 -15.35 10.79 -7.99
N PRO A 110 -15.58 9.54 -8.42
CA PRO A 110 -16.51 8.64 -7.78
C PRO A 110 -15.97 8.14 -6.43
N SER A 111 -16.85 7.61 -5.57
CA SER A 111 -16.44 6.96 -4.32
C SER A 111 -15.53 5.76 -4.57
N PHE A 112 -14.50 5.63 -3.74
CA PHE A 112 -13.60 4.47 -3.74
C PHE A 112 -14.34 3.16 -3.48
N PHE A 113 -15.27 3.17 -2.52
CA PHE A 113 -16.13 2.02 -2.21
C PHE A 113 -16.93 1.53 -3.41
N GLY A 114 -17.45 2.45 -4.23
CA GLY A 114 -18.21 2.10 -5.43
C GLY A 114 -17.34 1.50 -6.55
N SER A 115 -16.04 1.71 -6.49
CA SER A 115 -15.09 1.29 -7.52
C SER A 115 -14.48 -0.09 -7.27
N VAL A 116 -14.45 -0.54 -6.02
CA VAL A 116 -13.83 -1.81 -5.59
C VAL A 116 -14.89 -2.84 -5.21
N LYS A 117 -14.53 -4.13 -5.18
CA LYS A 117 -15.43 -5.20 -4.74
C LYS A 117 -15.66 -5.17 -3.23
N LYS A 118 -14.59 -5.05 -2.45
CA LYS A 118 -14.58 -4.91 -0.99
C LYS A 118 -13.23 -4.42 -0.49
N ILE A 119 -13.20 -3.98 0.76
CA ILE A 119 -11.98 -3.58 1.46
C ILE A 119 -11.80 -4.47 2.69
N GLU A 120 -10.64 -5.11 2.79
CA GLU A 120 -10.23 -5.97 3.90
C GLU A 120 -9.12 -5.30 4.71
N CYS A 121 -9.12 -5.56 6.01
CA CYS A 121 -8.12 -5.01 6.92
C CYS A 121 -7.25 -6.12 7.50
N SER A 122 -5.98 -6.16 7.12
CA SER A 122 -5.02 -7.17 7.61
C SER A 122 -4.79 -7.08 9.12
N TRP A 123 -4.82 -5.87 9.71
CA TRP A 123 -4.73 -5.70 11.16
C TRP A 123 -5.89 -6.37 11.89
N ARG A 124 -7.15 -6.18 11.41
CA ARG A 124 -8.33 -6.82 12.00
C ARG A 124 -8.27 -8.34 11.86
N ARG A 125 -7.85 -8.82 10.68
CA ARG A 125 -7.69 -10.26 10.43
C ARG A 125 -6.60 -10.87 11.32
N ALA A 126 -5.45 -10.21 11.45
CA ALA A 126 -4.40 -10.65 12.38
C ALA A 126 -4.88 -10.68 13.83
N ARG A 127 -5.74 -9.72 14.21
CA ARG A 127 -6.34 -9.68 15.55
C ARG A 127 -7.25 -10.89 15.85
N SER A 128 -7.95 -11.40 14.86
CA SER A 128 -8.81 -12.58 15.03
C SER A 128 -8.06 -13.92 15.02
N LEU A 129 -6.93 -13.99 14.30
CA LEU A 129 -6.18 -15.24 14.10
C LEU A 129 -5.00 -15.43 15.06
N LEU A 130 -4.41 -14.33 15.56
CA LEU A 130 -3.20 -14.38 16.36
C LEU A 130 -3.44 -14.10 17.85
N PRO A 131 -2.67 -14.73 18.74
CA PRO A 131 -2.65 -14.39 20.16
C PRO A 131 -2.41 -12.89 20.42
N VAL A 132 -2.67 -12.42 21.63
CA VAL A 132 -2.39 -11.04 22.02
C VAL A 132 -0.93 -10.68 21.77
N GLY A 133 -0.68 -9.48 21.21
CA GLY A 133 0.66 -9.01 20.89
C GLY A 133 0.65 -7.84 19.89
N LYS A 134 1.84 -7.37 19.51
CA LYS A 134 2.01 -6.33 18.50
C LYS A 134 1.49 -6.84 17.14
N ARG A 135 0.83 -5.97 16.40
CA ARG A 135 0.21 -6.27 15.09
C ARG A 135 0.46 -5.17 14.07
N SER A 136 1.48 -4.32 14.27
CA SER A 136 1.97 -3.46 13.17
C SER A 136 2.42 -4.34 12.00
N LEU A 137 2.46 -3.79 10.81
CA LEU A 137 2.93 -4.52 9.61
C LEU A 137 4.33 -5.09 9.85
N GLU A 138 5.23 -4.29 10.44
CA GLU A 138 6.58 -4.71 10.85
C GLU A 138 6.55 -5.91 11.80
N ALA A 139 5.75 -5.85 12.89
CA ALA A 139 5.66 -6.94 13.84
C ALA A 139 5.07 -8.23 13.24
N LEU A 140 4.20 -8.11 12.25
CA LEU A 140 3.69 -9.26 11.49
C LEU A 140 4.75 -9.83 10.54
N CYS A 141 5.54 -8.97 9.89
CA CYS A 141 6.69 -9.42 9.09
C CYS A 141 7.70 -10.19 9.93
N GLU A 142 8.09 -9.65 11.10
CA GLU A 142 8.96 -10.36 12.05
C GLU A 142 8.38 -11.71 12.46
N ARG A 143 7.11 -11.74 12.83
CA ARG A 143 6.41 -12.94 13.29
C ARG A 143 6.34 -14.04 12.24
N PHE A 144 6.18 -13.67 10.99
CA PHE A 144 6.07 -14.60 9.86
C PHE A 144 7.41 -14.83 9.15
N GLU A 145 8.51 -14.34 9.71
CA GLU A 145 9.85 -14.46 9.14
C GLU A 145 9.93 -13.95 7.70
N ILE A 146 9.09 -12.96 7.37
CA ILE A 146 9.13 -12.29 6.08
C ILE A 146 10.38 -11.43 6.08
N GLY A 147 11.37 -11.80 5.25
CA GLY A 147 12.67 -11.14 5.18
C GLY A 147 12.52 -9.63 4.93
N THR A 148 13.13 -8.84 5.79
CA THR A 148 13.09 -7.38 5.69
C THR A 148 13.93 -6.92 4.51
N VAL A 149 13.31 -6.21 3.57
CA VAL A 149 14.03 -5.25 2.73
C VAL A 149 14.54 -4.15 3.66
N ASP A 150 15.71 -3.57 3.38
CA ASP A 150 16.23 -2.44 4.17
C ASP A 150 15.15 -1.34 4.27
N ARG A 151 14.57 -1.21 5.46
CA ARG A 151 13.47 -0.29 5.78
C ARG A 151 13.98 0.89 6.59
N SER A 152 15.07 1.48 6.14
CA SER A 152 15.56 2.74 6.75
C SER A 152 14.51 3.85 6.71
N LEU A 153 13.57 3.77 5.74
CA LEU A 153 12.39 4.62 5.62
C LEU A 153 11.18 3.79 5.22
N HIS A 154 9.99 4.14 5.72
CA HIS A 154 8.73 3.63 5.22
C HIS A 154 8.48 4.12 3.78
N GLY A 155 7.83 3.30 2.98
CA GLY A 155 7.45 3.67 1.62
C GLY A 155 6.30 2.78 1.15
N ALA A 156 5.27 3.39 0.58
CA ALA A 156 4.01 2.72 0.25
C ALA A 156 4.22 1.48 -0.62
N LEU A 157 5.17 1.50 -1.57
CA LEU A 157 5.42 0.35 -2.44
C LEU A 157 5.99 -0.85 -1.66
N ILE A 158 6.97 -0.62 -0.78
CA ILE A 158 7.54 -1.67 0.07
C ILE A 158 6.46 -2.25 0.97
N ASP A 159 5.70 -1.40 1.64
CA ASP A 159 4.69 -1.81 2.61
C ASP A 159 3.54 -2.56 1.92
N SER A 160 3.14 -2.17 0.71
CA SER A 160 2.19 -2.95 -0.11
C SER A 160 2.71 -4.35 -0.49
N VAL A 161 3.98 -4.49 -0.85
CA VAL A 161 4.58 -5.81 -1.13
C VAL A 161 4.64 -6.68 0.12
N LEU A 162 5.11 -6.12 1.24
CA LEU A 162 5.17 -6.84 2.52
C LEU A 162 3.77 -7.26 2.99
N LEU A 163 2.78 -6.39 2.80
CA LEU A 163 1.39 -6.68 3.12
C LEU A 163 0.85 -7.87 2.33
N GLY A 164 1.22 -8.03 1.06
CA GLY A 164 0.89 -9.21 0.25
C GLY A 164 1.38 -10.50 0.89
N HIS A 165 2.62 -10.52 1.36
CA HIS A 165 3.20 -11.68 2.05
C HIS A 165 2.57 -11.93 3.42
N VAL A 166 2.30 -10.88 4.19
CA VAL A 166 1.58 -10.99 5.47
C VAL A 166 0.18 -11.57 5.25
N TRP A 167 -0.54 -11.11 4.23
CA TRP A 167 -1.86 -11.62 3.90
C TRP A 167 -1.86 -13.08 3.49
N ALA A 168 -0.88 -13.50 2.67
CA ALA A 168 -0.69 -14.90 2.29
C ALA A 168 -0.37 -15.75 3.52
N SER A 169 0.46 -15.27 4.45
CA SER A 169 0.80 -15.94 5.70
C SER A 169 -0.40 -16.11 6.62
N LEU A 170 -1.22 -15.06 6.78
CA LEU A 170 -2.49 -15.14 7.53
C LEU A 170 -3.46 -16.14 6.88
N THR A 171 -3.49 -16.20 5.55
CA THR A 171 -4.34 -17.14 4.81
C THR A 171 -3.84 -18.58 4.97
N ALA A 172 -2.54 -18.80 4.93
CA ALA A 172 -1.93 -20.12 5.17
C ALA A 172 -2.21 -20.60 6.61
N LEU A 173 -2.05 -19.71 7.59
CA LEU A 173 -2.34 -20.01 9.00
C LEU A 173 -3.80 -20.45 9.19
N GLU A 174 -4.75 -19.71 8.59
CA GLU A 174 -6.18 -20.00 8.70
C GLU A 174 -6.55 -21.34 8.05
N LYS A 175 -5.87 -21.72 6.96
CA LYS A 175 -6.07 -22.98 6.23
C LYS A 175 -5.21 -24.14 6.71
N GLY A 176 -4.33 -23.93 7.71
CA GLY A 176 -3.34 -24.94 8.15
C GLY A 176 -2.28 -25.27 7.09
N GLY A 177 -2.00 -24.33 6.18
CA GLY A 177 -1.10 -24.49 5.04
C GLY A 177 0.36 -24.12 5.32
N VAL A 178 1.20 -24.29 4.29
CA VAL A 178 2.63 -23.96 4.34
C VAL A 178 2.82 -22.43 4.19
N MET A 179 3.72 -21.88 5.00
CA MET A 179 4.08 -20.46 4.95
C MET A 179 4.69 -20.06 3.60
N PRO A 180 4.41 -18.85 3.10
CA PRO A 180 5.03 -18.34 1.88
C PRO A 180 6.56 -18.27 1.97
N LEU A 181 7.22 -18.28 0.80
CA LEU A 181 8.67 -18.10 0.72
C LEU A 181 9.07 -16.68 1.16
N PRO A 182 10.34 -16.48 1.59
CA PRO A 182 10.87 -15.17 1.93
C PRO A 182 10.66 -14.12 0.82
N VAL A 183 10.35 -12.88 1.19
CA VAL A 183 10.03 -11.76 0.28
C VAL A 183 11.07 -11.59 -0.82
N GLN A 184 12.36 -11.68 -0.51
CA GLN A 184 13.43 -11.49 -1.50
C GLN A 184 13.37 -12.47 -2.67
N ALA A 185 12.88 -13.69 -2.45
CA ALA A 185 12.72 -14.68 -3.50
C ALA A 185 11.50 -14.43 -4.39
N ASN A 186 10.56 -13.60 -3.94
CA ASN A 186 9.26 -13.40 -4.58
C ASN A 186 9.11 -12.03 -5.28
N LEU A 187 10.12 -11.17 -5.20
CA LEU A 187 10.09 -9.87 -5.90
C LEU A 187 10.39 -10.05 -7.39
N THR A 188 9.57 -9.46 -8.25
CA THR A 188 9.91 -9.38 -9.68
C THR A 188 11.11 -8.46 -9.92
N PRO A 189 11.83 -8.59 -11.06
CA PRO A 189 12.95 -7.71 -11.39
C PRO A 189 12.56 -6.23 -11.36
N GLU A 190 11.37 -5.89 -11.84
CA GLU A 190 10.85 -4.51 -11.93
C GLU A 190 10.59 -3.94 -10.55
N ILE A 191 9.94 -4.69 -9.65
CA ILE A 191 9.73 -4.28 -8.26
C ILE A 191 11.06 -4.16 -7.53
N ARG A 192 12.01 -5.10 -7.75
CA ARG A 192 13.38 -4.97 -7.20
C ARG A 192 14.07 -3.69 -7.67
N LEU A 193 13.90 -3.34 -8.96
CA LEU A 193 14.45 -2.12 -9.50
C LEU A 193 13.79 -0.88 -8.89
N ALA A 194 12.46 -0.86 -8.79
CA ALA A 194 11.71 0.23 -8.16
C ALA A 194 12.08 0.43 -6.69
N LEU A 195 12.25 -0.65 -5.93
CA LEU A 195 12.70 -0.59 -4.53
C LEU A 195 14.14 -0.08 -4.38
N ARG A 196 15.01 -0.27 -5.40
CA ARG A 196 16.38 0.25 -5.42
C ARG A 196 16.48 1.70 -5.90
N GLN A 197 15.43 2.20 -6.56
CA GLN A 197 15.33 3.57 -7.06
C GLN A 197 14.15 4.28 -6.38
N PRO A 198 14.25 4.61 -5.08
CA PRO A 198 13.12 5.05 -4.25
C PRO A 198 12.49 6.37 -4.70
N ARG A 199 12.89 6.93 -5.83
CA ARG A 199 12.47 8.27 -6.28
C ARG A 199 12.04 8.33 -7.76
N THR A 200 11.61 7.22 -8.35
CA THR A 200 11.03 7.24 -9.70
C THR A 200 9.58 7.70 -9.63
N PRO A 201 9.18 8.75 -10.38
CA PRO A 201 7.89 9.43 -10.16
C PRO A 201 6.65 8.60 -10.52
N LYS A 202 6.76 7.55 -11.32
CA LYS A 202 5.59 6.71 -11.65
C LYS A 202 6.05 5.32 -12.11
N LEU A 203 5.50 4.29 -11.51
CA LEU A 203 5.62 2.92 -11.95
C LEU A 203 4.22 2.33 -12.17
N VAL A 204 3.84 2.13 -13.42
CA VAL A 204 2.78 1.18 -13.77
C VAL A 204 3.47 0.01 -14.42
N TRP A 205 3.38 -1.14 -13.80
CA TRP A 205 4.01 -2.35 -14.30
C TRP A 205 2.95 -3.45 -14.43
N GLU A 206 2.98 -4.13 -15.56
CA GLU A 206 2.20 -5.32 -15.85
C GLU A 206 3.17 -6.46 -16.13
N GLY A 207 3.14 -7.51 -15.28
CA GLY A 207 3.95 -8.71 -15.38
C GLY A 207 3.45 -9.70 -16.42
#